data_2b17997758194e417a563c59de9fa10b
#
_entry.id   2b17997758194e417a563c59de9fa10b
#
_cell.length_a   1.000
_cell.length_b   1.000
_cell.length_c   1.000
_cell.angle_alpha   90.00
_cell.angle_beta   90.00
_cell.angle_gamma   90.00
#
_symmetry.space_group_name_H-M   'P 1'
#
loop_
_entity.id
_entity.type
_entity.pdbx_description
1 polymer ?
#
loop_
_entity_poly.entity_id
_entity_poly.type
_entity_poly.pdbx_seq_one_letter_code
_entity_poly.pdbx_strand_id
1 'polypeptide(L)'
;SMLGMRFAPTRACTATLLSLLLGAWALPLSAGETVLHPFHAVQPASAPDEALLAVEIPAGSATKYEIGADGLVYVDRFVSMPVAYPANYGSIPRSLAGDGDPLDALVLTRAPLHPGVLIRFRPIGVLRMLDDGEQDDKIIGVPVDAVDPTYAGVRDIDDLPAIERERIEAFFGVYKALPKGRDAVTLDGFGNADEARTLLREALERFVEAGR
;
A
#
# COMPACT_ATOMS: atom_id res chain seq x y z
N SER A 1 -80.84 65.57 -38.13
CA SER A 1 -79.70 64.74 -38.66
C SER A 1 -78.55 64.72 -37.73
N MET A 2 -78.04 63.63 -37.60
CA MET A 2 -76.75 63.19 -37.03
C MET A 2 -76.86 62.34 -35.79
N LEU A 3 -76.72 61.08 -36.09
CA LEU A 3 -76.64 59.93 -35.24
C LEU A 3 -75.32 59.97 -34.49
N GLY A 4 -75.35 59.88 -33.13
CA GLY A 4 -74.16 59.75 -32.32
C GLY A 4 -74.07 58.37 -31.71
N MET A 5 -73.21 57.58 -32.24
CA MET A 5 -72.95 56.20 -31.81
C MET A 5 -72.06 56.21 -30.56
N ARG A 6 -72.56 55.67 -29.44
CA ARG A 6 -71.78 55.49 -28.18
C ARG A 6 -71.10 54.15 -28.24
N PHE A 7 -69.80 54.14 -28.16
CA PHE A 7 -68.97 52.94 -27.91
C PHE A 7 -68.80 52.69 -26.43
N ALA A 8 -69.10 51.50 -25.98
CA ALA A 8 -68.84 51.02 -24.65
C ALA A 8 -67.40 50.57 -24.51
N PRO A 9 -66.75 50.75 -23.35
CA PRO A 9 -65.37 50.30 -23.20
C PRO A 9 -65.31 48.80 -22.83
N THR A 10 -64.55 48.04 -23.55
CA THR A 10 -64.16 46.66 -23.29
C THR A 10 -63.23 46.58 -22.09
N ARG A 11 -63.62 45.79 -21.09
CA ARG A 11 -62.78 45.47 -19.95
C ARG A 11 -61.63 44.54 -20.37
N ALA A 12 -60.40 45.01 -20.29
CA ALA A 12 -59.20 44.19 -20.42
C ALA A 12 -59.02 43.31 -19.19
N CYS A 13 -59.04 41.99 -19.40
CA CYS A 13 -58.75 40.99 -18.39
C CYS A 13 -57.24 40.85 -18.31
N THR A 14 -56.57 41.41 -17.28
CA THR A 14 -55.17 41.24 -17.02
C THR A 14 -54.96 39.86 -16.39
N ALA A 15 -54.46 38.89 -17.17
CA ALA A 15 -53.97 37.64 -16.66
C ALA A 15 -52.60 37.83 -16.05
N THR A 16 -52.52 37.74 -14.73
CA THR A 16 -51.27 37.79 -14.00
C THR A 16 -50.63 36.40 -14.09
N LEU A 17 -49.61 36.23 -14.91
CA LEU A 17 -48.73 35.05 -14.96
C LEU A 17 -47.86 35.02 -13.72
N LEU A 18 -48.16 34.15 -12.78
CA LEU A 18 -47.37 33.84 -11.59
C LEU A 18 -46.23 32.90 -12.04
N SER A 19 -45.06 33.42 -12.36
CA SER A 19 -43.85 32.63 -12.66
C SER A 19 -43.31 32.03 -11.37
N LEU A 20 -43.60 30.74 -11.16
CA LEU A 20 -42.92 29.92 -10.13
C LEU A 20 -41.47 29.68 -10.61
N LEU A 21 -40.52 30.44 -10.09
CA LEU A 21 -39.11 30.12 -10.14
C LEU A 21 -38.82 28.94 -9.21
N LEU A 22 -38.85 27.71 -9.74
CA LEU A 22 -38.25 26.55 -9.10
C LEU A 22 -36.73 26.76 -9.11
N GLY A 23 -36.22 27.32 -8.02
CA GLY A 23 -34.80 27.33 -7.72
C GLY A 23 -34.35 25.87 -7.48
N ALA A 24 -33.78 25.24 -8.51
CA ALA A 24 -33.04 24.01 -8.32
C ALA A 24 -31.81 24.32 -7.49
N TRP A 25 -31.88 24.05 -6.21
CA TRP A 25 -30.71 24.01 -5.35
C TRP A 25 -29.91 22.77 -5.77
N ALA A 26 -28.95 22.97 -6.68
CA ALA A 26 -27.91 22.01 -6.93
C ALA A 26 -27.07 21.92 -5.66
N LEU A 27 -27.34 20.90 -4.84
CA LEU A 27 -26.41 20.50 -3.79
C LEU A 27 -25.09 20.18 -4.49
N PRO A 28 -23.96 20.76 -4.05
CA PRO A 28 -22.68 20.32 -4.55
C PRO A 28 -22.54 18.85 -4.19
N LEU A 29 -22.54 17.96 -5.18
CA LEU A 29 -22.02 16.62 -5.01
C LEU A 29 -20.53 16.84 -4.73
N SER A 30 -20.15 16.91 -3.45
CA SER A 30 -18.78 16.70 -3.05
C SER A 30 -18.53 15.20 -3.30
N ALA A 31 -18.12 14.87 -4.52
CA ALA A 31 -17.44 13.63 -4.77
C ALA A 31 -16.17 13.72 -3.93
N GLY A 32 -16.20 13.13 -2.74
CA GLY A 32 -14.98 12.94 -1.97
C GLY A 32 -14.01 12.23 -2.89
N GLU A 33 -12.91 12.88 -3.19
CA GLU A 33 -11.83 12.31 -3.98
C GLU A 33 -11.37 11.06 -3.23
N THR A 34 -11.79 9.88 -3.70
CA THR A 34 -11.35 8.62 -3.11
C THR A 34 -9.93 8.41 -3.61
N VAL A 35 -8.97 8.85 -2.83
CA VAL A 35 -7.55 8.56 -3.10
C VAL A 35 -7.38 7.05 -3.00
N LEU A 36 -7.03 6.42 -4.13
CA LEU A 36 -6.65 5.01 -4.14
C LEU A 36 -5.26 4.90 -3.50
N HIS A 37 -5.23 4.44 -2.27
CA HIS A 37 -3.99 4.26 -1.54
C HIS A 37 -3.62 2.77 -1.51
N PRO A 38 -2.41 2.37 -1.95
CA PRO A 38 -2.01 0.95 -1.98
C PRO A 38 -2.16 0.25 -0.62
N PHE A 39 -1.90 0.95 0.49
CA PHE A 39 -2.03 0.38 1.84
C PHE A 39 -3.49 0.13 2.28
N HIS A 40 -4.48 0.64 1.53
CA HIS A 40 -5.89 0.35 1.78
C HIS A 40 -6.38 -0.92 1.07
N ALA A 41 -5.54 -1.56 0.25
CA ALA A 41 -5.91 -2.79 -0.44
C ALA A 41 -6.34 -3.88 0.56
N VAL A 42 -7.46 -4.54 0.25
CA VAL A 42 -8.00 -5.61 1.11
C VAL A 42 -7.16 -6.87 0.91
N GLN A 43 -6.71 -7.45 2.00
CA GLN A 43 -5.97 -8.71 1.96
C GLN A 43 -6.85 -9.85 1.43
N PRO A 44 -6.27 -10.87 0.76
CA PRO A 44 -7.02 -12.02 0.30
C PRO A 44 -7.61 -12.82 1.47
N ALA A 45 -8.73 -13.50 1.24
CA ALA A 45 -9.36 -14.35 2.26
C ALA A 45 -8.46 -15.52 2.71
N SER A 46 -7.43 -15.85 1.92
CA SER A 46 -6.39 -16.83 2.25
C SER A 46 -5.31 -16.32 3.19
N ALA A 47 -5.33 -15.03 3.61
CA ALA A 47 -4.37 -14.53 4.57
C ALA A 47 -4.46 -15.28 5.91
N PRO A 48 -3.34 -15.65 6.55
CA PRO A 48 -1.95 -15.28 6.26
C PRO A 48 -1.20 -16.22 5.29
N ASP A 49 -1.83 -17.25 4.72
CA ASP A 49 -1.16 -18.19 3.81
C ASP A 49 -0.72 -17.51 2.50
N GLU A 50 -1.47 -16.51 2.07
CA GLU A 50 -1.15 -15.60 0.99
C GLU A 50 -1.46 -14.17 1.43
N ALA A 51 -0.69 -13.20 0.94
CA ALA A 51 -0.91 -11.80 1.23
C ALA A 51 -0.64 -10.90 0.00
N LEU A 52 -1.02 -9.62 0.09
CA LEU A 52 -0.61 -8.58 -0.84
C LEU A 52 0.58 -7.82 -0.25
N LEU A 53 1.52 -7.48 -1.10
CA LEU A 53 2.58 -6.50 -0.86
C LEU A 53 2.32 -5.28 -1.74
N ALA A 54 2.32 -4.09 -1.16
CA ALA A 54 2.47 -2.84 -1.89
C ALA A 54 3.96 -2.58 -2.07
N VAL A 55 4.45 -2.73 -3.30
CA VAL A 55 5.88 -2.59 -3.59
C VAL A 55 6.27 -1.12 -3.49
N GLU A 56 7.29 -0.84 -2.71
CA GLU A 56 7.90 0.50 -2.61
C GLU A 56 9.23 0.53 -3.33
N ILE A 57 10.08 -0.47 -3.13
CA ILE A 57 11.45 -0.48 -3.64
C ILE A 57 11.66 -1.69 -4.55
N PRO A 58 12.02 -1.47 -5.83
CA PRO A 58 12.35 -2.56 -6.74
C PRO A 58 13.59 -3.36 -6.32
N ALA A 59 13.61 -4.65 -6.62
CA ALA A 59 14.84 -5.44 -6.56
C ALA A 59 15.94 -4.78 -7.39
N GLY A 60 17.15 -4.71 -6.85
CA GLY A 60 18.31 -4.07 -7.51
C GLY A 60 18.35 -2.54 -7.37
N SER A 61 17.40 -1.90 -6.70
CA SER A 61 17.42 -0.45 -6.46
C SER A 61 18.39 -0.08 -5.33
N ALA A 62 19.13 1.00 -5.53
CA ALA A 62 19.86 1.72 -4.49
C ALA A 62 19.10 3.00 -4.06
N THR A 63 17.90 3.22 -4.58
CA THR A 63 17.01 4.31 -4.17
C THR A 63 15.93 3.76 -3.27
N LYS A 64 15.78 4.33 -2.07
CA LYS A 64 14.66 4.07 -1.20
C LYS A 64 13.48 4.95 -1.64
N TYR A 65 12.37 4.31 -1.95
CA TYR A 65 11.09 4.97 -2.20
C TYR A 65 10.15 4.67 -1.04
N GLU A 66 9.19 5.56 -0.82
CA GLU A 66 8.10 5.41 0.15
C GLU A 66 6.78 5.80 -0.50
N ILE A 67 5.71 5.13 -0.10
CA ILE A 67 4.34 5.51 -0.47
C ILE A 67 3.85 6.49 0.60
N GLY A 68 3.68 7.75 0.20
CA GLY A 68 3.20 8.81 1.07
C GLY A 68 1.73 8.64 1.48
N ALA A 69 1.28 9.42 2.45
CA ALA A 69 -0.10 9.39 2.95
C ALA A 69 -1.17 9.72 1.88
N ASP A 70 -0.77 10.29 0.76
CA ASP A 70 -1.60 10.56 -0.41
C ASP A 70 -1.62 9.40 -1.43
N GLY A 71 -0.90 8.30 -1.15
CA GLY A 71 -0.78 7.13 -2.02
C GLY A 71 0.21 7.29 -3.17
N LEU A 72 0.91 8.43 -3.25
CA LEU A 72 1.95 8.65 -4.25
C LEU A 72 3.30 8.11 -3.80
N VAL A 73 4.13 7.76 -4.77
CA VAL A 73 5.50 7.26 -4.52
C VAL A 73 6.48 8.41 -4.52
N TYR A 74 7.26 8.51 -3.44
CA TYR A 74 8.30 9.53 -3.26
C TYR A 74 9.67 8.89 -3.16
N VAL A 75 10.69 9.62 -3.57
CA VAL A 75 12.07 9.28 -3.23
C VAL A 75 12.32 9.75 -1.79
N ASP A 76 12.54 8.81 -0.89
CA ASP A 76 12.96 9.10 0.49
C ASP A 76 14.47 9.47 0.50
N ARG A 77 15.31 8.53 0.09
CA ARG A 77 16.76 8.73 0.04
C ARG A 77 17.46 7.75 -0.90
N PHE A 78 18.72 8.03 -1.17
CA PHE A 78 19.61 7.06 -1.81
C PHE A 78 20.38 6.27 -0.74
N VAL A 79 20.51 4.96 -0.93
CA VAL A 79 21.34 4.11 -0.08
C VAL A 79 22.80 4.55 -0.25
N SER A 80 23.44 5.00 0.83
CA SER A 80 24.80 5.52 0.79
C SER A 80 25.86 4.43 0.73
N MET A 81 25.51 3.20 1.14
CA MET A 81 26.35 2.01 0.95
C MET A 81 26.29 1.57 -0.52
N PRO A 82 27.38 1.03 -1.09
CA PRO A 82 27.40 0.52 -2.48
C PRO A 82 26.69 -0.83 -2.58
N VAL A 83 25.46 -0.90 -2.09
CA VAL A 83 24.57 -2.08 -2.09
C VAL A 83 23.22 -1.71 -2.67
N ALA A 84 22.47 -2.72 -3.12
CA ALA A 84 21.13 -2.57 -3.64
C ALA A 84 20.17 -3.58 -2.98
N TYR A 85 18.89 -3.26 -2.91
CA TYR A 85 17.87 -4.15 -2.34
C TYR A 85 17.89 -5.51 -3.04
N PRO A 86 18.01 -6.62 -2.29
CA PRO A 86 18.18 -7.95 -2.87
C PRO A 86 16.90 -8.51 -3.49
N ALA A 87 15.74 -8.00 -3.10
CA ALA A 87 14.41 -8.38 -3.58
C ALA A 87 13.51 -7.14 -3.65
N ASN A 88 12.29 -7.28 -4.19
CA ASN A 88 11.31 -6.19 -4.11
C ASN A 88 10.87 -6.03 -2.66
N TYR A 89 10.93 -4.82 -2.16
CA TYR A 89 10.61 -4.47 -0.79
C TYR A 89 9.38 -3.58 -0.75
N GLY A 90 8.60 -3.67 0.31
CA GLY A 90 7.46 -2.80 0.53
C GLY A 90 6.68 -3.19 1.77
N SER A 91 5.51 -2.61 1.90
CA SER A 91 4.65 -2.75 3.08
C SER A 91 3.43 -3.62 2.77
N ILE A 92 3.01 -4.42 3.75
CA ILE A 92 1.82 -5.26 3.66
C ILE A 92 0.59 -4.41 3.99
N PRO A 93 -0.35 -4.19 3.04
CA PRO A 93 -1.56 -3.41 3.28
C PRO A 93 -2.37 -3.92 4.47
N ARG A 94 -2.98 -2.99 5.23
CA ARG A 94 -3.83 -3.31 6.39
C ARG A 94 -3.15 -4.19 7.43
N SER A 95 -1.86 -4.00 7.64
CA SER A 95 -1.10 -4.61 8.73
C SER A 95 -0.55 -3.53 9.66
N LEU A 96 -0.22 -3.90 10.88
CA LEU A 96 0.38 -3.03 11.87
C LEU A 96 1.46 -3.80 12.63
N ALA A 97 2.72 -3.42 12.45
CA ALA A 97 3.86 -3.95 13.19
C ALA A 97 3.89 -3.39 14.62
N GLY A 98 4.86 -3.81 15.41
CA GLY A 98 4.96 -3.42 16.82
C GLY A 98 5.28 -1.92 17.04
N ASP A 99 5.94 -1.30 16.07
CA ASP A 99 6.27 0.13 16.03
C ASP A 99 5.12 1.04 15.57
N GLY A 100 4.02 0.45 15.08
CA GLY A 100 2.84 1.17 14.62
C GLY A 100 2.82 1.45 13.12
N ASP A 101 3.84 1.04 12.37
CA ASP A 101 3.92 1.10 10.92
C ASP A 101 3.38 -0.20 10.27
N PRO A 102 3.05 -0.20 8.98
CA PRO A 102 2.72 -1.42 8.27
C PRO A 102 3.88 -2.43 8.31
N LEU A 103 3.55 -3.73 8.41
CA LEU A 103 4.56 -4.79 8.40
C LEU A 103 5.27 -4.87 7.06
N ASP A 104 6.59 -4.91 7.07
CA ASP A 104 7.44 -4.95 5.88
C ASP A 104 7.63 -6.37 5.33
N ALA A 105 7.79 -6.46 4.01
CA ALA A 105 8.17 -7.71 3.38
C ALA A 105 9.13 -7.53 2.19
N LEU A 106 9.90 -8.60 1.93
CA LEU A 106 10.67 -8.80 0.72
C LEU A 106 10.03 -9.90 -0.10
N VAL A 107 9.78 -9.65 -1.38
CA VAL A 107 9.27 -10.66 -2.31
C VAL A 107 10.28 -10.89 -3.43
N LEU A 108 10.82 -12.11 -3.49
CA LEU A 108 11.73 -12.54 -4.54
C LEU A 108 10.94 -12.78 -5.81
N THR A 109 11.39 -12.21 -6.92
CA THR A 109 10.77 -12.36 -8.24
C THR A 109 11.84 -12.45 -9.32
N ARG A 110 11.47 -12.92 -10.51
CA ARG A 110 12.39 -13.02 -11.66
C ARG A 110 12.80 -11.67 -12.25
N ALA A 111 12.02 -10.61 -11.94
CA ALA A 111 12.26 -9.26 -12.45
C ALA A 111 11.88 -8.23 -11.40
N PRO A 112 12.52 -7.04 -11.39
CA PRO A 112 12.11 -5.93 -10.54
C PRO A 112 10.66 -5.52 -10.83
N LEU A 113 9.94 -5.16 -9.79
CA LEU A 113 8.58 -4.62 -9.88
C LEU A 113 8.60 -3.10 -9.74
N HIS A 114 7.64 -2.43 -10.38
CA HIS A 114 7.52 -0.98 -10.24
C HIS A 114 6.98 -0.59 -8.86
N PRO A 115 7.45 0.52 -8.28
CA PRO A 115 6.84 1.08 -7.07
C PRO A 115 5.35 1.37 -7.27
N GLY A 116 4.56 1.16 -6.21
CA GLY A 116 3.11 1.38 -6.20
C GLY A 116 2.26 0.20 -6.71
N VAL A 117 2.88 -0.86 -7.27
CA VAL A 117 2.12 -2.05 -7.68
C VAL A 117 1.84 -2.97 -6.49
N LEU A 118 0.75 -3.72 -6.58
CA LEU A 118 0.42 -4.79 -5.64
C LEU A 118 0.82 -6.14 -6.22
N ILE A 119 1.48 -6.97 -5.42
CA ILE A 119 1.77 -8.35 -5.77
C ILE A 119 1.21 -9.31 -4.72
N ARG A 120 0.54 -10.39 -5.17
CA ARG A 120 0.14 -11.49 -4.28
C ARG A 120 1.32 -12.41 -4.09
N PHE A 121 1.65 -12.67 -2.83
CA PHE A 121 2.79 -13.51 -2.45
C PHE A 121 2.42 -14.50 -1.35
N ARG A 122 3.25 -15.51 -1.20
CA ARG A 122 3.21 -16.51 -0.12
C ARG A 122 4.39 -16.27 0.82
N PRO A 123 4.16 -16.06 2.14
CA PRO A 123 5.24 -16.03 3.13
C PRO A 123 5.97 -17.37 3.18
N ILE A 124 7.31 -17.32 3.16
CA ILE A 124 8.18 -18.49 3.25
C ILE A 124 9.11 -18.42 4.46
N GLY A 125 9.22 -17.28 5.10
CA GLY A 125 10.05 -17.08 6.29
C GLY A 125 10.04 -15.62 6.74
N VAL A 126 10.80 -15.34 7.77
CA VAL A 126 10.99 -14.02 8.35
C VAL A 126 12.47 -13.79 8.66
N LEU A 127 13.02 -12.63 8.32
CA LEU A 127 14.30 -12.16 8.84
C LEU A 127 14.05 -11.43 10.15
N ARG A 128 14.58 -11.95 11.26
CA ARG A 128 14.49 -11.30 12.56
C ARG A 128 15.50 -10.16 12.64
N MET A 129 15.00 -8.97 12.87
CA MET A 129 15.81 -7.76 12.85
C MET A 129 15.42 -6.82 13.98
N LEU A 130 16.43 -6.21 14.60
CA LEU A 130 16.27 -5.04 15.45
C LEU A 130 16.90 -3.84 14.75
N ASP A 131 16.19 -2.73 14.72
CA ASP A 131 16.66 -1.44 14.22
C ASP A 131 16.64 -0.44 15.38
N ASP A 132 17.81 0.04 15.80
CA ASP A 132 17.99 0.89 17.00
C ASP A 132 17.36 0.30 18.29
N GLY A 133 17.33 -1.04 18.36
CA GLY A 133 16.75 -1.79 19.49
C GLY A 133 15.26 -2.04 19.43
N GLU A 134 14.56 -1.53 18.42
CA GLU A 134 13.16 -1.82 18.15
C GLU A 134 13.00 -2.98 17.16
N GLN A 135 11.97 -3.81 17.36
CA GLN A 135 11.68 -4.96 16.49
C GLN A 135 11.22 -4.48 15.12
N ASP A 136 11.96 -4.89 14.11
CA ASP A 136 11.74 -4.49 12.71
C ASP A 136 11.89 -5.69 11.75
N ASP A 137 11.19 -6.78 12.07
CA ASP A 137 11.23 -8.04 11.32
C ASP A 137 10.72 -7.86 9.90
N LYS A 138 11.33 -8.61 8.96
CA LYS A 138 10.96 -8.55 7.54
C LYS A 138 10.43 -9.91 7.09
N ILE A 139 9.16 -9.95 6.64
CA ILE A 139 8.61 -11.14 5.99
C ILE A 139 9.37 -11.40 4.70
N ILE A 140 9.73 -12.65 4.46
CA ILE A 140 10.30 -13.10 3.19
C ILE A 140 9.23 -13.90 2.46
N GLY A 141 9.03 -13.59 1.18
CA GLY A 141 8.02 -14.24 0.38
C GLY A 141 8.40 -14.46 -1.07
N VAL A 142 7.61 -15.27 -1.73
CA VAL A 142 7.67 -15.55 -3.17
C VAL A 142 6.28 -15.36 -3.78
N PRO A 143 6.16 -15.04 -5.08
CA PRO A 143 4.85 -14.95 -5.72
C PRO A 143 4.02 -16.22 -5.53
N VAL A 144 2.70 -16.07 -5.43
CA VAL A 144 1.81 -17.24 -5.51
C VAL A 144 1.93 -17.92 -6.87
N ASP A 145 1.66 -19.21 -6.94
CA ASP A 145 1.85 -20.02 -8.15
C ASP A 145 1.07 -19.47 -9.36
N ALA A 146 -0.08 -18.82 -9.11
CA ALA A 146 -0.88 -18.19 -10.16
C ALA A 146 -0.22 -16.92 -10.77
N VAL A 147 0.69 -16.27 -10.03
CA VAL A 147 1.45 -15.10 -10.51
C VAL A 147 2.76 -15.55 -11.15
N ASP A 148 3.49 -16.44 -10.50
CA ASP A 148 4.73 -17.01 -11.04
C ASP A 148 4.98 -18.43 -10.54
N PRO A 149 4.77 -19.47 -11.38
CA PRO A 149 4.99 -20.86 -11.01
C PRO A 149 6.47 -21.22 -10.81
N THR A 150 7.41 -20.34 -11.15
CA THR A 150 8.85 -20.58 -10.93
C THR A 150 9.17 -20.91 -9.47
N TYR A 151 8.41 -20.33 -8.54
CA TYR A 151 8.61 -20.52 -7.10
C TYR A 151 7.66 -21.54 -6.47
N ALA A 152 6.96 -22.35 -7.28
CA ALA A 152 5.97 -23.31 -6.76
C ALA A 152 6.56 -24.35 -5.77
N GLY A 153 7.84 -24.68 -5.94
CA GLY A 153 8.57 -25.59 -5.03
C GLY A 153 9.12 -24.95 -3.76
N VAL A 154 9.09 -23.61 -3.66
CA VAL A 154 9.64 -22.88 -2.50
C VAL A 154 8.51 -22.65 -1.49
N ARG A 155 8.50 -23.40 -0.40
CA ARG A 155 7.45 -23.37 0.65
C ARG A 155 7.97 -22.87 1.99
N ASP A 156 9.27 -22.94 2.20
CA ASP A 156 9.95 -22.47 3.39
C ASP A 156 11.23 -21.70 3.01
N ILE A 157 11.77 -20.94 3.97
CA ILE A 157 13.01 -20.19 3.78
C ILE A 157 14.19 -21.11 3.46
N ASP A 158 14.18 -22.34 3.96
CA ASP A 158 15.21 -23.33 3.73
C ASP A 158 15.17 -23.95 2.32
N ASP A 159 14.08 -23.77 1.58
CA ASP A 159 13.99 -24.17 0.17
C ASP A 159 14.73 -23.18 -0.76
N LEU A 160 15.06 -21.97 -0.26
CA LEU A 160 15.89 -21.05 -1.01
C LEU A 160 17.35 -21.49 -1.03
N PRO A 161 18.04 -21.27 -2.16
CA PRO A 161 19.50 -21.40 -2.18
C PRO A 161 20.13 -20.60 -1.05
N ALA A 162 21.11 -21.17 -0.34
CA ALA A 162 21.78 -20.50 0.80
C ALA A 162 22.28 -19.11 0.45
N ILE A 163 22.83 -18.94 -0.75
CA ILE A 163 23.33 -17.64 -1.23
C ILE A 163 22.26 -16.55 -1.29
N GLU A 164 20.98 -16.88 -1.54
CA GLU A 164 19.90 -15.87 -1.53
C GLU A 164 19.63 -15.39 -0.11
N ARG A 165 19.66 -16.27 0.87
CA ARG A 165 19.53 -15.91 2.29
C ARG A 165 20.70 -15.05 2.74
N GLU A 166 21.92 -15.47 2.42
CA GLU A 166 23.15 -14.71 2.73
C GLU A 166 23.14 -13.31 2.11
N ARG A 167 22.63 -13.15 0.88
CA ARG A 167 22.49 -11.83 0.24
C ARG A 167 21.52 -10.92 0.99
N ILE A 168 20.40 -11.46 1.48
CA ILE A 168 19.42 -10.70 2.27
C ILE A 168 20.06 -10.24 3.59
N GLU A 169 20.70 -11.16 4.33
CA GLU A 169 21.41 -10.83 5.59
C GLU A 169 22.52 -9.81 5.37
N ALA A 170 23.35 -10.01 4.35
CA ALA A 170 24.46 -9.10 4.04
C ALA A 170 23.96 -7.68 3.70
N PHE A 171 22.84 -7.56 2.98
CA PHE A 171 22.24 -6.27 2.67
C PHE A 171 21.81 -5.54 3.97
N PHE A 172 20.96 -6.18 4.78
CA PHE A 172 20.43 -5.54 5.99
C PHE A 172 21.52 -5.30 7.04
N GLY A 173 22.55 -6.14 7.09
CA GLY A 173 23.67 -5.94 7.99
C GLY A 173 24.51 -4.69 7.70
N VAL A 174 24.43 -4.13 6.48
CA VAL A 174 25.31 -3.00 6.10
C VAL A 174 24.61 -1.79 5.49
N TYR A 175 23.33 -1.90 5.05
CA TYR A 175 22.68 -0.85 4.22
C TYR A 175 22.57 0.51 4.94
N LYS A 176 22.55 0.53 6.28
CA LYS A 176 22.55 1.73 7.13
C LYS A 176 23.94 2.13 7.64
N ALA A 177 25.02 1.44 7.29
CA ALA A 177 26.36 1.74 7.81
C ALA A 177 26.90 3.12 7.36
N LEU A 178 26.34 3.71 6.33
CA LEU A 178 26.67 5.07 5.88
C LEU A 178 25.38 5.91 5.67
N PRO A 179 25.46 7.25 5.95
CA PRO A 179 26.55 7.94 6.60
C PRO A 179 26.75 7.46 8.04
N LYS A 180 27.96 7.58 8.55
CA LYS A 180 28.31 7.17 9.93
C LYS A 180 27.42 7.87 10.96
N GLY A 181 27.12 7.18 12.06
CA GLY A 181 26.30 7.68 13.17
C GLY A 181 24.80 7.39 12.97
N ARG A 182 24.42 6.54 12.03
CA ARG A 182 23.08 5.96 11.94
C ARG A 182 22.92 4.79 12.92
N ASP A 183 21.67 4.44 13.14
CA ASP A 183 21.23 3.41 14.07
C ASP A 183 21.82 2.04 13.73
N ALA A 184 22.07 1.24 14.73
CA ALA A 184 22.65 -0.08 14.58
C ALA A 184 21.55 -1.10 14.23
N VAL A 185 21.77 -1.84 13.17
CA VAL A 185 20.94 -3.00 12.82
C VAL A 185 21.55 -4.26 13.43
N THR A 186 20.74 -5.05 14.12
CA THR A 186 21.08 -6.38 14.61
C THR A 186 20.21 -7.42 13.93
N LEU A 187 20.83 -8.47 13.40
CA LEU A 187 20.12 -9.59 12.78
C LEU A 187 20.20 -10.83 13.67
N ASP A 188 19.08 -11.55 13.81
CA ASP A 188 18.97 -12.81 14.57
C ASP A 188 18.53 -13.97 13.67
N GLY A 189 19.05 -13.97 12.45
CA GLY A 189 18.80 -15.01 11.46
C GLY A 189 17.37 -15.08 10.96
N PHE A 190 17.01 -16.24 10.40
CA PHE A 190 15.68 -16.46 9.81
C PHE A 190 14.79 -17.32 10.68
N GLY A 191 13.49 -16.99 10.69
CA GLY A 191 12.42 -17.87 11.08
C GLY A 191 11.77 -18.52 9.86
N ASN A 192 11.07 -19.62 10.08
CA ASN A 192 10.42 -20.43 9.05
C ASN A 192 9.10 -19.81 8.55
N ALA A 193 8.44 -20.48 7.59
CA ALA A 193 7.16 -20.04 7.04
C ALA A 193 6.03 -19.96 8.08
N ASP A 194 6.01 -20.84 9.10
CA ASP A 194 4.97 -20.81 10.14
C ASP A 194 5.13 -19.58 11.05
N GLU A 195 6.36 -19.22 11.38
CA GLU A 195 6.67 -18.00 12.13
C GLU A 195 6.26 -16.76 11.34
N ALA A 196 6.59 -16.72 10.05
CA ALA A 196 6.19 -15.63 9.16
C ALA A 196 4.66 -15.46 9.09
N ARG A 197 3.91 -16.56 8.95
CA ARG A 197 2.44 -16.53 8.94
C ARG A 197 1.85 -16.08 10.28
N THR A 198 2.47 -16.47 11.38
CA THR A 198 2.05 -16.04 12.72
C THR A 198 2.23 -14.54 12.90
N LEU A 199 3.41 -14.01 12.58
CA LEU A 199 3.70 -12.58 12.63
C LEU A 199 2.75 -11.78 11.73
N LEU A 200 2.50 -12.26 10.52
CA LEU A 200 1.57 -11.63 9.59
C LEU A 200 0.14 -11.61 10.13
N ARG A 201 -0.34 -12.72 10.69
CA ARG A 201 -1.69 -12.79 11.28
C ARG A 201 -1.84 -11.77 12.41
N GLU A 202 -0.89 -11.73 13.33
CA GLU A 202 -0.89 -10.79 14.44
C GLU A 202 -0.88 -9.33 13.98
N ALA A 203 -0.12 -9.01 12.93
CA ALA A 203 -0.08 -7.66 12.36
C ALA A 203 -1.42 -7.26 11.70
N LEU A 204 -2.10 -8.18 11.04
CA LEU A 204 -3.43 -7.96 10.48
C LEU A 204 -4.50 -7.78 11.58
N GLU A 205 -4.43 -8.57 12.64
CA GLU A 205 -5.32 -8.48 13.80
C GLU A 205 -5.14 -7.13 14.51
N ARG A 206 -3.90 -6.70 14.77
CA ARG A 206 -3.62 -5.38 15.36
C ARG A 206 -4.17 -4.22 14.53
N PHE A 207 -4.12 -4.31 13.19
CA PHE A 207 -4.70 -3.29 12.32
C PHE A 207 -6.21 -3.16 12.52
N VAL A 208 -6.92 -4.29 12.58
CA VAL A 208 -8.38 -4.32 12.81
C VAL A 208 -8.73 -3.79 14.20
N GLU A 209 -7.98 -4.20 15.24
CA GLU A 209 -8.18 -3.74 16.61
C GLU A 209 -7.94 -2.23 16.78
N ALA A 210 -7.01 -1.67 16.02
CA ALA A 210 -6.75 -0.23 15.99
C ALA A 210 -7.87 0.58 15.31
N GLY A 211 -8.89 -0.08 14.72
CA GLY A 211 -10.01 0.58 14.05
C GLY A 211 -9.61 1.29 12.73
N ARG A 212 -8.55 0.82 12.10
CA ARG A 212 -8.01 1.38 10.86
C ARG A 212 -8.49 0.65 9.61
#